data_cdc6d6ab10d809c3619eb21acf76aba0
#
_entry.id   cdc6d6ab10d809c3619eb21acf76aba0
#
_cell.length_a   1.000
_cell.length_b   1.000
_cell.length_c   1.000
_cell.angle_alpha   90.00
_cell.angle_beta   90.00
_cell.angle_gamma   90.00
#
_symmetry.space_group_name_H-M   'P 1'
#
loop_
_entity.id
_entity.type
_entity.pdbx_description
1 polymer ?
#
loop_
_entity_poly.entity_id
_entity_poly.type
_entity_poly.pdbx_seq_one_letter_code
_entity_poly.pdbx_strand_id
1 'polypeptide(L)'
;MRIIVLVTVVLLSACSVLPALPEWQGPEGRDHADLGLIVDLRNDAVLTPAQLVARLQDSEALLVGERHDNPDHHALQLWLLQALEQQRPQGSLLLEMLEPGQQARVDSVRRDLRAGHAPGDLAQALDWQKGWDWNLYGPLVSHALMQSYPLLQANLGRDEIMSI
;
A
#
# COMPACT_ATOMS: atom_id res chain seq x y z
N MET A 1 11.98 46.35 36.49
CA MET A 1 11.43 44.99 36.73
C MET A 1 11.26 44.35 35.36
N ARG A 2 12.11 43.41 34.97
CA ARG A 2 12.02 42.68 33.67
C ARG A 2 11.30 41.36 33.96
N ILE A 3 10.11 41.19 33.40
CA ILE A 3 9.34 39.94 33.47
C ILE A 3 9.88 39.04 32.38
N ILE A 4 10.52 37.92 32.76
CA ILE A 4 10.93 36.86 31.86
C ILE A 4 9.72 35.92 31.71
N VAL A 5 9.08 35.92 30.54
CA VAL A 5 8.04 34.93 30.19
C VAL A 5 8.74 33.66 29.72
N LEU A 6 8.69 32.61 30.51
CA LEU A 6 9.18 31.28 30.15
C LEU A 6 8.10 30.59 29.29
N VAL A 7 8.32 30.49 27.99
CA VAL A 7 7.44 29.71 27.11
C VAL A 7 7.87 28.26 27.15
N THR A 8 7.12 27.43 27.86
CA THR A 8 7.34 25.98 27.87
C THR A 8 6.73 25.38 26.61
N VAL A 9 7.56 25.01 25.65
CA VAL A 9 7.13 24.26 24.47
C VAL A 9 6.91 22.80 24.87
N VAL A 10 5.66 22.38 25.02
CA VAL A 10 5.29 20.98 25.21
C VAL A 10 5.36 20.30 23.83
N LEU A 11 6.42 19.53 23.62
CA LEU A 11 6.52 18.63 22.48
C LEU A 11 5.51 17.48 22.67
N LEU A 12 4.35 17.59 22.10
CA LEU A 12 3.41 16.47 21.95
C LEU A 12 4.02 15.49 20.95
N SER A 13 4.71 14.48 21.44
CA SER A 13 5.04 13.29 20.64
C SER A 13 3.71 12.63 20.28
N ALA A 14 3.19 12.90 19.10
CA ALA A 14 2.08 12.14 18.54
C ALA A 14 2.59 10.71 18.32
N CYS A 15 2.28 9.80 19.24
CA CYS A 15 2.41 8.37 18.95
C CYS A 15 1.41 8.08 17.82
N SER A 16 1.88 7.95 16.58
CA SER A 16 1.05 7.46 15.49
C SER A 16 0.65 6.02 15.82
N VAL A 17 -0.63 5.81 16.09
CA VAL A 17 -1.17 4.47 16.32
C VAL A 17 -1.29 3.82 14.95
N LEU A 18 -0.55 2.73 14.72
CA LEU A 18 -0.64 1.97 13.48
C LEU A 18 -2.08 1.52 13.21
N PRO A 19 -2.48 1.39 11.94
CA PRO A 19 -3.75 0.77 11.61
C PRO A 19 -3.86 -0.62 12.25
N ALA A 20 -5.05 -1.05 12.62
CA ALA A 20 -5.26 -2.42 13.10
C ALA A 20 -4.88 -3.41 11.98
N LEU A 21 -4.23 -4.51 12.36
CA LEU A 21 -3.98 -5.60 11.39
C LEU A 21 -5.32 -6.12 10.86
N PRO A 22 -5.37 -6.51 9.57
CA PRO A 22 -6.56 -7.11 9.00
C PRO A 22 -6.87 -8.46 9.65
N GLU A 23 -8.14 -8.82 9.68
CA GLU A 23 -8.55 -10.18 10.07
C GLU A 23 -8.19 -11.16 8.95
N TRP A 24 -7.76 -12.37 9.33
CA TRP A 24 -7.41 -13.42 8.39
C TRP A 24 -8.67 -13.93 7.66
N GLN A 25 -8.65 -13.91 6.33
CA GLN A 25 -9.76 -14.33 5.46
C GLN A 25 -9.46 -15.62 4.71
N GLY A 26 -8.17 -15.91 4.48
CA GLY A 26 -7.73 -17.11 3.78
C GLY A 26 -8.29 -18.38 4.44
N PRO A 27 -8.85 -19.33 3.67
CA PRO A 27 -9.40 -20.56 4.24
C PRO A 27 -8.32 -21.54 4.70
N GLU A 28 -7.11 -21.44 4.14
CA GLU A 28 -6.02 -22.37 4.37
C GLU A 28 -5.07 -21.86 5.47
N GLY A 29 -4.48 -22.81 6.21
CA GLY A 29 -3.41 -22.50 7.17
C GLY A 29 -3.84 -21.77 8.44
N ARG A 30 -5.13 -21.66 8.74
CA ARG A 30 -5.64 -20.92 9.91
C ARG A 30 -5.12 -21.46 11.25
N ASP A 31 -4.86 -22.77 11.32
CA ASP A 31 -4.34 -23.43 12.52
C ASP A 31 -2.80 -23.53 12.51
N HIS A 32 -2.12 -22.91 11.53
CA HIS A 32 -0.67 -22.96 11.47
C HIS A 32 -0.04 -22.12 12.58
N ALA A 33 0.94 -22.67 13.29
CA ALA A 33 1.58 -22.00 14.43
C ALA A 33 2.27 -20.68 14.05
N ASP A 34 2.70 -20.54 12.79
CA ASP A 34 3.40 -19.36 12.29
C ASP A 34 2.47 -18.35 11.60
N LEU A 35 1.14 -18.53 11.70
CA LEU A 35 0.20 -17.58 11.12
C LEU A 35 0.42 -16.18 11.71
N GLY A 36 0.72 -15.21 10.85
CA GLY A 36 0.98 -13.83 11.27
C GLY A 36 2.37 -13.58 11.83
N LEU A 37 3.27 -14.59 11.83
CA LEU A 37 4.65 -14.42 12.24
C LEU A 37 5.40 -13.53 11.22
N ILE A 38 6.07 -12.50 11.71
CA ILE A 38 6.94 -11.64 10.92
C ILE A 38 8.38 -11.96 11.26
N VAL A 39 9.15 -12.39 10.28
CA VAL A 39 10.54 -12.81 10.48
C VAL A 39 11.47 -11.96 9.60
N ASP A 40 12.50 -11.38 10.20
CA ASP A 40 13.62 -10.78 9.46
C ASP A 40 14.60 -11.88 9.06
N LEU A 41 14.57 -12.28 7.81
CA LEU A 41 15.39 -13.39 7.26
C LEU A 41 16.90 -13.13 7.25
N ARG A 42 17.34 -11.90 7.60
CA ARG A 42 18.77 -11.61 7.71
C ARG A 42 19.39 -12.15 9.01
N ASN A 43 18.58 -12.35 10.04
CA ASN A 43 19.02 -12.73 11.38
C ASN A 43 18.00 -13.56 12.16
N ASP A 44 16.97 -14.08 11.48
CA ASP A 44 15.88 -14.88 12.03
C ASP A 44 15.12 -14.23 13.21
N ALA A 45 15.18 -12.89 13.30
CA ALA A 45 14.50 -12.18 14.37
C ALA A 45 12.99 -12.10 14.11
N VAL A 46 12.21 -12.46 15.13
CA VAL A 46 10.75 -12.26 15.12
C VAL A 46 10.46 -10.81 15.43
N LEU A 47 9.61 -10.19 14.60
CA LEU A 47 9.26 -8.78 14.69
C LEU A 47 7.79 -8.60 15.06
N THR A 48 7.50 -7.56 15.80
CA THR A 48 6.14 -7.00 15.87
C THR A 48 5.82 -6.18 14.63
N PRO A 49 4.54 -5.93 14.31
CA PRO A 49 4.14 -5.03 13.23
C PRO A 49 4.79 -3.65 13.32
N ALA A 50 4.89 -3.09 14.53
CA ALA A 50 5.52 -1.79 14.76
C ALA A 50 7.04 -1.83 14.45
N GLN A 51 7.73 -2.91 14.81
CA GLN A 51 9.14 -3.09 14.48
C GLN A 51 9.36 -3.27 12.98
N LEU A 52 8.44 -3.95 12.27
CA LEU A 52 8.48 -4.05 10.81
C LEU A 52 8.39 -2.66 10.18
N VAL A 53 7.37 -1.89 10.52
CA VAL A 53 7.16 -0.54 9.99
C VAL A 53 8.36 0.36 10.29
N ALA A 54 8.89 0.33 11.52
CA ALA A 54 10.07 1.11 11.89
C ALA A 54 11.33 0.73 11.09
N ARG A 55 11.47 -0.53 10.66
CA ARG A 55 12.60 -0.95 9.81
C ARG A 55 12.43 -0.55 8.35
N LEU A 56 11.19 -0.44 7.87
CA LEU A 56 10.89 -0.17 6.48
C LEU A 56 10.72 1.33 6.17
N GLN A 57 10.44 2.16 7.16
CA GLN A 57 10.15 3.58 6.96
C GLN A 57 11.26 4.36 6.26
N ASP A 58 12.52 3.96 6.45
CA ASP A 58 13.69 4.64 5.85
C ASP A 58 14.13 4.01 4.51
N SER A 59 13.38 3.03 4.00
CA SER A 59 13.70 2.38 2.74
C SER A 59 13.31 3.27 1.56
N GLU A 60 14.23 3.50 0.61
CA GLU A 60 13.97 4.28 -0.61
C GLU A 60 13.01 3.55 -1.55
N ALA A 61 13.11 2.22 -1.61
CA ALA A 61 12.24 1.35 -2.40
C ALA A 61 11.88 0.10 -1.60
N LEU A 62 10.63 -0.35 -1.76
CA LEU A 62 10.10 -1.54 -1.11
C LEU A 62 9.43 -2.42 -2.17
N LEU A 63 9.91 -3.66 -2.32
CA LEU A 63 9.27 -4.66 -3.16
C LEU A 63 8.45 -5.59 -2.26
N VAL A 64 7.17 -5.70 -2.56
CA VAL A 64 6.23 -6.52 -1.81
C VAL A 64 5.68 -7.61 -2.72
N GLY A 65 6.13 -8.86 -2.49
CA GLY A 65 5.62 -10.03 -3.19
C GLY A 65 4.36 -10.56 -2.54
N GLU A 66 3.55 -11.30 -3.31
CA GLU A 66 2.31 -11.90 -2.82
C GLU A 66 1.96 -13.18 -3.59
N ARG A 67 0.94 -13.91 -3.12
CA ARG A 67 0.23 -14.91 -3.90
C ARG A 67 -1.06 -14.28 -4.41
N HIS A 68 -1.24 -14.27 -5.72
CA HIS A 68 -2.32 -13.55 -6.41
C HIS A 68 -3.73 -13.93 -5.96
N ASP A 69 -3.90 -15.14 -5.48
CA ASP A 69 -5.19 -15.70 -5.02
C ASP A 69 -5.38 -15.64 -3.49
N ASN A 70 -4.44 -15.05 -2.75
CA ASN A 70 -4.51 -15.03 -1.29
C ASN A 70 -5.03 -13.67 -0.77
N PRO A 71 -6.25 -13.60 -0.22
CA PRO A 71 -6.85 -12.35 0.25
C PRO A 71 -6.08 -11.70 1.40
N ASP A 72 -5.41 -12.49 2.23
CA ASP A 72 -4.67 -11.97 3.38
C ASP A 72 -3.42 -11.21 2.92
N HIS A 73 -2.76 -11.65 1.83
CA HIS A 73 -1.63 -10.93 1.27
C HIS A 73 -2.04 -9.54 0.77
N HIS A 74 -3.16 -9.42 0.07
CA HIS A 74 -3.66 -8.13 -0.41
C HIS A 74 -4.08 -7.20 0.74
N ALA A 75 -4.71 -7.75 1.77
CA ALA A 75 -5.06 -6.99 2.97
C ALA A 75 -3.81 -6.48 3.71
N LEU A 76 -2.76 -7.31 3.81
CA LEU A 76 -1.48 -6.94 4.40
C LEU A 76 -0.72 -5.90 3.57
N GLN A 77 -0.77 -5.97 2.23
CA GLN A 77 -0.20 -4.94 1.35
C GLN A 77 -0.83 -3.58 1.61
N LEU A 78 -2.16 -3.52 1.67
CA LEU A 78 -2.88 -2.28 1.98
C LEU A 78 -2.55 -1.77 3.38
N TRP A 79 -2.56 -2.66 4.38
CA TRP A 79 -2.19 -2.32 5.75
C TRP A 79 -0.79 -1.73 5.84
N LEU A 80 0.20 -2.37 5.19
CA LEU A 80 1.60 -1.92 5.20
C LEU A 80 1.75 -0.54 4.55
N LEU A 81 1.08 -0.33 3.41
CA LEU A 81 1.07 0.96 2.72
C LEU A 81 0.53 2.06 3.64
N GLN A 82 -0.64 1.84 4.25
CA GLN A 82 -1.27 2.78 5.18
C GLN A 82 -0.41 3.04 6.43
N ALA A 83 0.23 2.01 6.96
CA ALA A 83 1.11 2.12 8.11
C ALA A 83 2.36 2.98 7.81
N LEU A 84 2.96 2.80 6.63
CA LEU A 84 4.12 3.57 6.19
C LEU A 84 3.77 5.02 5.85
N GLU A 85 2.59 5.27 5.27
CA GLU A 85 2.08 6.62 4.99
C GLU A 85 1.98 7.50 6.24
N GLN A 86 1.74 6.89 7.40
CA GLN A 86 1.71 7.60 8.68
C GLN A 86 3.10 7.98 9.19
N GLN A 87 4.16 7.34 8.70
CA GLN A 87 5.52 7.55 9.17
C GLN A 87 6.33 8.46 8.25
N ARG A 88 6.04 8.41 6.95
CA ARG A 88 6.79 9.17 5.93
C ARG A 88 5.92 9.49 4.71
N PRO A 89 6.25 10.53 3.93
CA PRO A 89 5.66 10.73 2.62
C PRO A 89 5.95 9.52 1.71
N GLN A 90 4.93 9.06 0.98
CA GLN A 90 5.07 8.03 -0.03
C GLN A 90 5.45 8.66 -1.37
N GLY A 91 6.46 8.08 -2.06
CA GLY A 91 6.93 8.58 -3.36
C GLY A 91 6.01 8.16 -4.51
N SER A 92 5.72 6.86 -4.61
CA SER A 92 4.82 6.29 -5.61
C SER A 92 4.41 4.88 -5.20
N LEU A 93 3.31 4.39 -5.77
CA LEU A 93 2.95 2.98 -5.77
C LEU A 93 3.02 2.46 -7.20
N LEU A 94 3.77 1.38 -7.41
CA LEU A 94 3.87 0.68 -8.69
C LEU A 94 3.14 -0.66 -8.57
N LEU A 95 2.31 -0.99 -9.55
CA LEU A 95 1.57 -2.26 -9.58
C LEU A 95 1.85 -3.03 -10.86
N GLU A 96 2.22 -4.30 -10.73
CA GLU A 96 2.36 -5.24 -11.83
C GLU A 96 1.05 -5.42 -12.61
N MET A 97 -0.09 -5.30 -11.93
CA MET A 97 -1.44 -5.46 -12.48
C MET A 97 -1.84 -4.34 -13.44
N LEU A 98 -1.01 -3.32 -13.59
CA LEU A 98 -1.21 -2.19 -14.51
C LEU A 98 -0.21 -2.27 -15.68
N GLU A 99 -0.75 -2.33 -16.89
CA GLU A 99 0.04 -2.35 -18.13
C GLU A 99 0.31 -0.93 -18.65
N PRO A 100 1.33 -0.71 -19.50
CA PRO A 100 1.70 0.61 -20.03
C PRO A 100 0.53 1.39 -20.65
N GLY A 101 -0.37 0.73 -21.36
CA GLY A 101 -1.54 1.33 -21.98
C GLY A 101 -2.60 1.87 -21.02
N GLN A 102 -2.55 1.50 -19.73
CA GLN A 102 -3.55 1.90 -18.73
C GLN A 102 -3.19 3.18 -17.98
N GLN A 103 -1.93 3.65 -18.05
CA GLN A 103 -1.49 4.83 -17.26
C GLN A 103 -2.35 6.07 -17.54
N ALA A 104 -2.71 6.35 -18.80
CA ALA A 104 -3.55 7.49 -19.12
C ALA A 104 -4.95 7.41 -18.49
N ARG A 105 -5.51 6.19 -18.34
CA ARG A 105 -6.79 5.95 -17.65
C ARG A 105 -6.64 6.18 -16.15
N VAL A 106 -5.59 5.64 -15.53
CA VAL A 106 -5.26 5.86 -14.11
C VAL A 106 -5.20 7.36 -13.83
N ASP A 107 -4.47 8.13 -14.65
CA ASP A 107 -4.32 9.57 -14.47
C ASP A 107 -5.65 10.32 -14.67
N SER A 108 -6.50 9.86 -15.61
CA SER A 108 -7.83 10.43 -15.79
C SER A 108 -8.74 10.19 -14.59
N VAL A 109 -8.84 8.94 -14.13
CA VAL A 109 -9.65 8.57 -12.97
C VAL A 109 -9.20 9.34 -11.73
N ARG A 110 -7.89 9.49 -11.50
CA ARG A 110 -7.38 10.30 -10.39
C ARG A 110 -7.77 11.77 -10.47
N ARG A 111 -7.76 12.38 -11.67
CA ARG A 111 -8.23 13.76 -11.85
C ARG A 111 -9.71 13.88 -11.53
N ASP A 112 -10.53 12.95 -12.02
CA ASP A 112 -11.97 12.95 -11.80
C ASP A 112 -12.31 12.79 -10.31
N LEU A 113 -11.66 11.87 -9.62
CA LEU A 113 -11.81 11.67 -8.18
C LEU A 113 -11.46 12.95 -7.38
N ARG A 114 -10.36 13.63 -7.74
CA ARG A 114 -9.95 14.89 -7.10
C ARG A 114 -10.92 16.03 -7.38
N ALA A 115 -11.63 15.98 -8.52
CA ALA A 115 -12.68 16.93 -8.86
C ALA A 115 -14.04 16.59 -8.21
N GLY A 116 -14.11 15.50 -7.42
CA GLY A 116 -15.34 15.03 -6.79
C GLY A 116 -16.25 14.21 -7.72
N HIS A 117 -15.74 13.78 -8.87
CA HIS A 117 -16.47 12.99 -9.85
C HIS A 117 -16.02 11.52 -9.78
N ALA A 118 -16.60 10.76 -8.86
CA ALA A 118 -16.30 9.33 -8.76
C ALA A 118 -16.98 8.55 -9.90
N PRO A 119 -16.26 7.70 -10.66
CA PRO A 119 -16.88 6.79 -11.60
C PRO A 119 -17.77 5.76 -10.87
N GLY A 120 -18.83 5.31 -11.50
CA GLY A 120 -19.74 4.30 -10.93
C GLY A 120 -19.08 2.93 -10.77
N ASP A 121 -18.07 2.62 -11.58
CA ASP A 121 -17.29 1.39 -11.54
C ASP A 121 -15.81 1.72 -11.82
N LEU A 122 -14.99 1.58 -10.80
CA LEU A 122 -13.54 1.86 -10.89
C LEU A 122 -12.80 0.84 -11.76
N ALA A 123 -13.17 -0.44 -11.68
CA ALA A 123 -12.53 -1.48 -12.49
C ALA A 123 -12.76 -1.21 -13.99
N GLN A 124 -13.99 -0.87 -14.35
CA GLN A 124 -14.32 -0.50 -15.74
C GLN A 124 -13.59 0.80 -16.16
N ALA A 125 -13.58 1.83 -15.32
CA ALA A 125 -12.93 3.10 -15.64
C ALA A 125 -11.42 2.95 -15.86
N LEU A 126 -10.77 2.04 -15.14
CA LEU A 126 -9.36 1.71 -15.27
C LEU A 126 -9.07 0.73 -16.42
N ASP A 127 -10.08 0.14 -17.05
CA ASP A 127 -9.92 -0.98 -17.98
C ASP A 127 -9.15 -2.14 -17.32
N TRP A 128 -9.59 -2.48 -16.10
CA TRP A 128 -8.91 -3.47 -15.28
C TRP A 128 -8.89 -4.84 -15.94
N GLN A 129 -7.72 -5.45 -16.01
CA GLN A 129 -7.54 -6.71 -16.71
C GLN A 129 -8.25 -7.86 -16.00
N LYS A 130 -9.02 -8.66 -16.74
CA LYS A 130 -9.85 -9.75 -16.20
C LYS A 130 -9.04 -10.86 -15.52
N GLY A 131 -7.75 -10.94 -15.77
CA GLY A 131 -6.85 -11.89 -15.15
C GLY A 131 -6.57 -11.59 -13.66
N TRP A 132 -6.83 -10.36 -13.22
CA TRP A 132 -6.60 -9.93 -11.84
C TRP A 132 -7.94 -9.71 -11.12
N ASP A 133 -8.22 -10.49 -10.07
CA ASP A 133 -9.48 -10.38 -9.34
C ASP A 133 -9.61 -9.02 -8.65
N TRP A 134 -10.53 -8.18 -9.14
CA TRP A 134 -10.76 -6.85 -8.59
C TRP A 134 -11.17 -6.87 -7.10
N ASN A 135 -11.80 -7.94 -6.63
CA ASN A 135 -12.17 -8.04 -5.21
C ASN A 135 -10.94 -8.08 -4.30
N LEU A 136 -9.82 -8.59 -4.81
CA LEU A 136 -8.55 -8.66 -4.08
C LEU A 136 -7.74 -7.37 -4.21
N TYR A 137 -7.58 -6.85 -5.42
CA TYR A 137 -6.75 -5.67 -5.70
C TYR A 137 -7.48 -4.34 -5.52
N GLY A 138 -8.79 -4.32 -5.70
CA GLY A 138 -9.61 -3.12 -5.67
C GLY A 138 -9.44 -2.25 -4.43
N PRO A 139 -9.38 -2.81 -3.22
CA PRO A 139 -9.14 -2.03 -1.99
C PRO A 139 -7.81 -1.26 -2.02
N LEU A 140 -6.70 -1.89 -2.42
CA LEU A 140 -5.38 -1.26 -2.53
C LEU A 140 -5.36 -0.19 -3.63
N VAL A 141 -5.91 -0.50 -4.81
CA VAL A 141 -5.99 0.43 -5.95
C VAL A 141 -6.85 1.64 -5.61
N SER A 142 -8.02 1.41 -5.02
CA SER A 142 -8.93 2.50 -4.61
C SER A 142 -8.29 3.43 -3.59
N HIS A 143 -7.57 2.86 -2.61
CA HIS A 143 -6.81 3.65 -1.65
C HIS A 143 -5.76 4.51 -2.36
N ALA A 144 -4.93 3.92 -3.23
CA ALA A 144 -3.85 4.62 -3.93
C ALA A 144 -4.35 5.71 -4.87
N LEU A 145 -5.48 5.51 -5.54
CA LEU A 145 -6.09 6.52 -6.42
C LEU A 145 -6.44 7.82 -5.69
N MET A 146 -6.78 7.74 -4.40
CA MET A 146 -7.15 8.89 -3.56
C MET A 146 -5.92 9.63 -2.99
N GLN A 147 -4.74 9.02 -3.01
CA GLN A 147 -3.53 9.59 -2.40
C GLN A 147 -2.89 10.69 -3.27
N SER A 148 -1.98 11.47 -2.64
CA SER A 148 -1.23 12.52 -3.34
C SER A 148 -0.13 11.96 -4.26
N TYR A 149 0.48 10.84 -3.89
CA TYR A 149 1.52 10.17 -4.69
C TYR A 149 0.95 9.48 -5.94
N PRO A 150 1.72 9.29 -7.01
CA PRO A 150 1.26 8.63 -8.22
C PRO A 150 1.06 7.12 -8.03
N LEU A 151 0.01 6.59 -8.67
CA LEU A 151 -0.15 5.17 -8.94
C LEU A 151 0.35 4.92 -10.36
N LEU A 152 1.34 4.04 -10.49
CA LEU A 152 2.06 3.80 -11.73
C LEU A 152 1.96 2.33 -12.14
N GLN A 153 2.02 2.10 -13.43
CA GLN A 153 2.18 0.77 -14.01
C GLN A 153 3.59 0.23 -13.72
N ALA A 154 3.73 -1.08 -13.55
CA ALA A 154 5.01 -1.75 -13.38
C ALA A 154 5.15 -3.00 -14.27
N ASN A 155 4.16 -3.29 -15.12
CA ASN A 155 4.24 -4.40 -16.06
C ASN A 155 4.88 -3.97 -17.39
N LEU A 156 5.43 -4.94 -18.12
CA LEU A 156 5.83 -4.76 -19.51
C LEU A 156 4.61 -4.96 -20.41
N GLY A 157 4.56 -4.23 -21.51
CA GLY A 157 3.58 -4.48 -22.57
C GLY A 157 3.80 -5.86 -23.21
N ARG A 158 2.73 -6.45 -23.74
CA ARG A 158 2.80 -7.78 -24.37
C ARG A 158 3.86 -7.85 -25.45
N ASP A 159 3.99 -6.78 -26.26
CA ASP A 159 4.95 -6.73 -27.37
C ASP A 159 6.40 -6.65 -26.84
N GLU A 160 6.60 -6.01 -25.70
CA GLU A 160 7.91 -5.95 -25.02
C GLU A 160 8.30 -7.33 -24.47
N ILE A 161 7.37 -8.04 -23.84
CA ILE A 161 7.59 -9.41 -23.33
C ILE A 161 7.94 -10.36 -24.49
N MET A 162 7.26 -10.23 -25.63
CA MET A 162 7.51 -11.10 -26.78
C MET A 162 8.79 -10.77 -27.54
N SER A 163 9.45 -9.67 -27.22
CA SER A 163 10.73 -9.24 -27.83
C SER A 163 11.97 -9.66 -27.03
N ILE A 164 11.79 -10.22 -25.83
CA ILE A 164 12.86 -10.77 -24.98
C ILE A 164 13.14 -12.21 -25.31
#